data_3de134a410e151bba156c80afae3836d
#
_entry.id   3de134a410e151bba156c80afae3836d
#
_cell.length_a   1.000
_cell.length_b   1.000
_cell.length_c   1.000
_cell.angle_alpha   90.00
_cell.angle_beta   90.00
_cell.angle_gamma   90.00
#
_symmetry.space_group_name_H-M   'P 1'
#
loop_
_entity.id
_entity.type
_entity.pdbx_description
1 polymer ?
#
loop_
_entity_poly.entity_id
_entity_poly.type
_entity_poly.pdbx_seq_one_letter_code
_entity_poly.pdbx_strand_id
1 'polypeptide(L)'
;MNETLPANFHNNEDVKYGQLRLVDIPAELRDHVPWFNQTLTIVNDAVVRLGIFEGDFPWHKHVDQDEFFFVLEGEIELDVENREAVRLRVHEGFTVPKNVMHRPRSPKRSAVLMVESLGIVPTGDGPMA
;
A
#
# COMPACT_ATOMS: atom_id res chain seq x y z
N MET A 1 12.14 14.12 -13.15
CA MET A 1 12.60 13.80 -11.79
C MET A 1 12.72 12.29 -11.64
N ASN A 2 13.85 11.85 -11.17
CA ASN A 2 14.07 10.44 -10.95
C ASN A 2 13.67 10.07 -9.54
N GLU A 3 12.76 9.14 -9.43
CA GLU A 3 12.38 8.61 -8.16
C GLU A 3 12.71 7.13 -8.13
N THR A 4 13.17 6.66 -7.00
CA THR A 4 13.57 5.28 -6.83
C THR A 4 12.70 4.61 -5.77
N LEU A 5 12.58 3.30 -5.88
CA LEU A 5 11.94 2.52 -4.84
C LEU A 5 12.77 2.60 -3.55
N PRO A 6 12.12 2.52 -2.40
CA PRO A 6 12.84 2.45 -1.13
C PRO A 6 13.83 1.29 -1.12
N ALA A 7 14.92 1.48 -0.38
CA ALA A 7 15.88 0.40 -0.18
C ALA A 7 15.16 -0.80 0.46
N ASN A 8 15.56 -1.98 0.04
CA ASN A 8 14.98 -3.23 0.56
C ASN A 8 13.47 -3.39 0.29
N PHE A 9 12.97 -2.71 -0.74
CA PHE A 9 11.56 -2.88 -1.11
C PHE A 9 11.31 -4.31 -1.56
N HIS A 10 10.37 -4.97 -0.91
CA HIS A 10 9.91 -6.30 -1.25
C HIS A 10 8.40 -6.29 -1.49
N ASN A 11 7.99 -6.91 -2.59
CA ASN A 11 6.59 -7.05 -2.92
C ASN A 11 6.29 -8.52 -3.18
N ASN A 12 5.51 -9.13 -2.30
CA ASN A 12 5.10 -10.52 -2.46
C ASN A 12 3.62 -10.56 -2.84
N GLU A 13 3.34 -10.96 -4.08
CA GLU A 13 1.98 -11.03 -4.60
C GLU A 13 1.33 -12.39 -4.41
N ASP A 14 2.08 -13.38 -3.91
CA ASP A 14 1.51 -14.68 -3.62
C ASP A 14 0.52 -14.56 -2.47
N VAL A 15 -0.65 -15.16 -2.65
CA VAL A 15 -1.70 -15.15 -1.62
C VAL A 15 -1.25 -15.98 -0.44
N LYS A 16 -0.99 -15.32 0.68
CA LYS A 16 -0.49 -16.02 1.86
C LYS A 16 -1.57 -16.78 2.62
N TYR A 17 -2.75 -16.19 2.69
CA TYR A 17 -3.87 -16.77 3.44
C TYR A 17 -5.01 -17.05 2.48
N GLY A 18 -5.13 -18.30 2.08
CA GLY A 18 -6.22 -18.73 1.23
C GLY A 18 -7.56 -18.69 1.96
N GLN A 19 -8.59 -19.13 1.28
CA GLN A 19 -9.93 -19.19 1.88
C GLN A 19 -9.93 -20.08 3.11
N LEU A 20 -10.77 -19.76 4.07
CA LEU A 20 -10.96 -20.50 5.32
C LEU A 20 -9.71 -20.54 6.20
N ARG A 21 -8.82 -19.54 6.01
CA ARG A 21 -7.60 -19.40 6.80
C ARG A 21 -7.65 -18.11 7.62
N LEU A 22 -7.17 -18.17 8.84
CA LEU A 22 -7.04 -17.00 9.70
C LEU A 22 -5.90 -16.14 9.20
N VAL A 23 -6.16 -14.86 8.96
CA VAL A 23 -5.13 -13.89 8.62
C VAL A 23 -4.48 -13.39 9.91
N ASP A 24 -3.17 -13.55 10.03
CA ASP A 24 -2.43 -13.18 11.24
C ASP A 24 -1.52 -11.98 10.95
N ILE A 25 -2.06 -10.78 11.09
CA ILE A 25 -1.31 -9.55 10.86
C ILE A 25 -0.18 -9.35 11.88
N PRO A 26 -0.39 -9.60 13.18
CA PRO A 26 0.72 -9.50 14.11
C PRO A 26 1.95 -10.33 13.74
N ALA A 27 1.75 -11.54 13.22
CA ALA A 27 2.86 -12.37 12.76
C ALA A 27 3.57 -11.73 11.57
N GLU A 28 2.82 -11.17 10.61
CA GLU A 28 3.41 -10.49 9.47
C GLU A 28 4.28 -9.31 9.91
N LEU A 29 3.80 -8.55 10.89
CA LEU A 29 4.55 -7.39 11.38
C LEU A 29 5.83 -7.77 12.13
N ARG A 30 5.84 -8.92 12.80
CA ARG A 30 7.05 -9.41 13.48
C ARG A 30 8.09 -9.89 12.51
N ASP A 31 7.67 -10.48 11.39
CA ASP A 31 8.56 -11.23 10.52
C ASP A 31 9.16 -10.41 9.38
N HIS A 32 8.72 -9.16 9.20
CA HIS A 32 9.15 -8.35 8.06
C HIS A 32 9.55 -6.94 8.46
N VAL A 33 10.41 -6.37 7.63
CA VAL A 33 10.88 -4.98 7.80
C VAL A 33 10.39 -4.12 6.64
N PRO A 34 10.27 -2.79 6.83
CA PRO A 34 9.91 -1.89 5.74
C PRO A 34 10.94 -1.90 4.62
N TRP A 35 10.62 -1.66 3.41
CA TRP A 35 9.28 -1.63 2.80
C TRP A 35 8.87 -3.02 2.36
N PHE A 36 7.73 -3.44 2.77
CA PHE A 36 7.27 -4.77 2.44
C PHE A 36 5.77 -4.76 2.15
N ASN A 37 5.40 -5.40 1.05
CA ASN A 37 3.99 -5.60 0.68
C ASN A 37 3.73 -7.09 0.58
N GLN A 38 2.64 -7.52 1.18
CA GLN A 38 2.21 -8.92 1.12
C GLN A 38 0.74 -9.00 0.74
N THR A 39 0.43 -9.78 -0.28
CA THR A 39 -0.96 -10.13 -0.55
C THR A 39 -1.43 -11.08 0.54
N LEU A 40 -2.45 -10.66 1.27
CA LEU A 40 -3.00 -11.47 2.36
C LEU A 40 -4.02 -12.47 1.85
N THR A 41 -5.04 -11.96 1.16
CA THR A 41 -6.15 -12.79 0.70
C THR A 41 -6.86 -12.11 -0.47
N ILE A 42 -7.70 -12.85 -1.14
CA ILE A 42 -8.49 -12.36 -2.27
C ILE A 42 -9.98 -12.53 -1.94
N VAL A 43 -10.75 -11.49 -2.21
CA VAL A 43 -12.20 -11.52 -2.06
C VAL A 43 -12.79 -11.11 -3.41
N ASN A 44 -13.34 -12.07 -4.13
CA ASN A 44 -13.84 -11.84 -5.51
C ASN A 44 -12.74 -11.20 -6.37
N ASP A 45 -12.99 -10.01 -6.92
CA ASP A 45 -12.02 -9.29 -7.74
C ASP A 45 -11.10 -8.38 -6.93
N ALA A 46 -11.23 -8.37 -5.62
CA ALA A 46 -10.45 -7.52 -4.75
C ALA A 46 -9.31 -8.27 -4.09
N VAL A 47 -8.20 -7.57 -3.93
CA VAL A 47 -7.03 -8.08 -3.23
C VAL A 47 -6.86 -7.30 -1.94
N VAL A 48 -6.68 -8.01 -0.84
CA VAL A 48 -6.38 -7.41 0.46
C VAL A 48 -4.90 -7.57 0.71
N ARG A 49 -4.19 -6.46 0.88
CA ARG A 49 -2.73 -6.45 1.03
C ARG A 49 -2.32 -5.75 2.30
N LEU A 50 -1.18 -6.14 2.81
CA LEU A 50 -0.54 -5.47 3.93
C LEU A 50 0.72 -4.78 3.43
N GLY A 51 0.88 -3.51 3.80
CA GLY A 51 2.12 -2.78 3.59
C GLY A 51 2.77 -2.46 4.92
N ILE A 52 4.07 -2.61 4.99
CA ILE A 52 4.88 -2.15 6.11
C ILE A 52 5.77 -1.06 5.55
N PHE A 53 5.50 0.17 5.95
CA PHE A 53 6.06 1.38 5.33
C PHE A 53 6.96 2.14 6.29
N GLU A 54 8.02 2.71 5.72
CA GLU A 54 8.83 3.72 6.42
C GLU A 54 9.60 4.50 5.37
N GLY A 55 9.42 5.83 5.34
CA GLY A 55 10.03 6.69 4.33
C GLY A 55 9.06 7.01 3.20
N ASP A 56 9.61 7.43 2.07
CA ASP A 56 8.84 7.91 0.94
C ASP A 56 8.77 6.86 -0.16
N PHE A 57 7.60 6.70 -0.74
CA PHE A 57 7.41 5.88 -1.93
C PHE A 57 7.37 6.80 -3.16
N PRO A 58 7.74 6.32 -4.35
CA PRO A 58 7.67 7.16 -5.55
C PRO A 58 6.25 7.53 -5.94
N TRP A 59 6.10 8.70 -6.58
CA TRP A 59 4.84 9.11 -7.17
C TRP A 59 4.43 8.13 -8.26
N HIS A 60 3.15 7.74 -8.25
CA HIS A 60 2.62 6.81 -9.25
C HIS A 60 1.10 6.94 -9.31
N LYS A 61 0.50 6.26 -10.28
CA LYS A 61 -0.95 6.16 -10.39
C LYS A 61 -1.35 4.81 -10.95
N HIS A 62 -2.59 4.44 -10.69
CA HIS A 62 -3.22 3.27 -11.29
C HIS A 62 -4.32 3.77 -12.22
N VAL A 63 -4.17 3.51 -13.53
CA VAL A 63 -5.01 4.14 -14.55
C VAL A 63 -6.48 3.74 -14.43
N ASP A 64 -6.74 2.46 -14.16
CA ASP A 64 -8.10 1.91 -14.19
C ASP A 64 -8.62 1.43 -12.84
N GLN A 65 -7.87 1.63 -11.75
CA GLN A 65 -8.23 1.04 -10.47
C GLN A 65 -8.14 2.06 -9.34
N ASP A 66 -9.11 1.99 -8.45
CA ASP A 66 -9.06 2.71 -7.18
C ASP A 66 -8.18 1.93 -6.21
N GLU A 67 -7.62 2.64 -5.23
CA GLU A 67 -6.83 2.00 -4.18
C GLU A 67 -7.23 2.56 -2.82
N PHE A 68 -7.60 1.68 -1.89
CA PHE A 68 -7.98 2.05 -0.53
C PHE A 68 -6.82 1.79 0.41
N PHE A 69 -6.52 2.78 1.27
CA PHE A 69 -5.51 2.68 2.33
C PHE A 69 -6.19 2.78 3.68
N PHE A 70 -5.80 1.93 4.61
CA PHE A 70 -6.34 1.94 5.97
C PHE A 70 -5.22 1.67 6.96
N VAL A 71 -4.98 2.59 7.90
CA VAL A 71 -3.84 2.49 8.81
C VAL A 71 -4.16 1.59 9.99
N LEU A 72 -3.31 0.59 10.21
CA LEU A 72 -3.39 -0.34 11.33
C LEU A 72 -2.47 0.06 12.48
N GLU A 73 -1.28 0.57 12.18
CA GLU A 73 -0.29 1.03 13.14
C GLU A 73 0.45 2.23 12.58
N GLY A 74 0.88 3.13 13.45
CA GLY A 74 1.65 4.30 13.05
C GLY A 74 0.78 5.36 12.42
N GLU A 75 1.32 6.01 11.40
CA GLU A 75 0.58 6.99 10.60
C GLU A 75 1.28 7.17 9.27
N ILE A 76 0.51 7.52 8.25
CA ILE A 76 1.08 7.83 6.94
C ILE A 76 0.51 9.15 6.43
N GLU A 77 1.20 9.73 5.47
CA GLU A 77 0.67 10.82 4.67
C GLU A 77 0.56 10.35 3.24
N LEU A 78 -0.59 10.64 2.62
CA LEU A 78 -0.78 10.41 1.20
C LEU A 78 -0.65 11.74 0.49
N ASP A 79 0.40 11.87 -0.30
CA ASP A 79 0.52 12.99 -1.23
C ASP A 79 -0.36 12.65 -2.43
N VAL A 80 -1.25 13.55 -2.76
CA VAL A 80 -2.22 13.38 -3.86
C VAL A 80 -2.11 14.60 -4.74
N GLU A 81 -2.04 14.41 -6.04
CA GLU A 81 -1.87 15.53 -6.97
C GLU A 81 -2.99 16.56 -6.80
N ASN A 82 -2.61 17.83 -6.97
CA ASN A 82 -3.54 18.97 -6.98
C ASN A 82 -4.32 19.17 -5.69
N ARG A 83 -3.80 18.70 -4.56
CA ARG A 83 -4.41 18.95 -3.25
C ARG A 83 -3.42 18.77 -2.13
N GLU A 84 -3.81 19.15 -0.93
CA GLU A 84 -2.98 18.95 0.25
C GLU A 84 -2.85 17.47 0.57
N ALA A 85 -1.71 17.09 1.14
CA ALA A 85 -1.50 15.73 1.62
C ALA A 85 -2.56 15.34 2.64
N VAL A 86 -2.95 14.09 2.60
CA VAL A 86 -3.93 13.54 3.54
C VAL A 86 -3.18 12.76 4.60
N ARG A 87 -3.33 13.15 5.85
CA ARG A 87 -2.72 12.46 6.97
C ARG A 87 -3.69 11.40 7.49
N LEU A 88 -3.24 10.16 7.54
CA LEU A 88 -4.02 9.05 8.06
C LEU A 88 -3.38 8.52 9.34
N ARG A 89 -4.15 8.50 10.40
CA ARG A 89 -3.78 7.92 11.68
C ARG A 89 -4.40 6.54 11.80
N VAL A 90 -4.12 5.87 12.89
CA VAL A 90 -4.65 4.53 13.16
C VAL A 90 -6.17 4.53 13.03
N HIS A 91 -6.67 3.56 12.29
CA HIS A 91 -8.09 3.35 12.00
C HIS A 91 -8.71 4.40 11.09
N GLU A 92 -7.89 5.18 10.41
CA GLU A 92 -8.37 6.09 9.36
C GLU A 92 -8.03 5.54 8.00
N GLY A 93 -8.91 5.78 7.04
CA GLY A 93 -8.72 5.29 5.69
C GLY A 93 -9.05 6.34 4.64
N PHE A 94 -8.60 6.08 3.43
CA PHE A 94 -8.76 7.01 2.31
C PHE A 94 -8.67 6.24 1.01
N THR A 95 -9.58 6.51 0.08
CA THR A 95 -9.53 5.92 -1.25
C THR A 95 -8.93 6.90 -2.24
N VAL A 96 -7.85 6.50 -2.87
CA VAL A 96 -7.28 7.24 -4.00
C VAL A 96 -7.99 6.74 -5.26
N PRO A 97 -8.70 7.62 -5.98
CA PRO A 97 -9.40 7.19 -7.18
C PRO A 97 -8.43 6.84 -8.31
N LYS A 98 -8.93 6.06 -9.24
CA LYS A 98 -8.15 5.72 -10.44
C LYS A 98 -7.64 6.96 -11.15
N ASN A 99 -6.51 6.80 -11.80
CA ASN A 99 -5.87 7.84 -12.63
C ASN A 99 -5.42 9.09 -11.87
N VAL A 100 -5.24 9.00 -10.56
CA VAL A 100 -4.76 10.11 -9.73
C VAL A 100 -3.35 9.79 -9.24
N MET A 101 -2.41 10.70 -9.53
CA MET A 101 -1.03 10.57 -9.06
C MET A 101 -0.99 10.72 -7.55
N HIS A 102 -0.28 9.83 -6.91
CA HIS A 102 -0.18 9.82 -5.45
C HIS A 102 1.08 9.11 -4.99
N ARG A 103 1.44 9.30 -3.73
CA ARG A 103 2.47 8.49 -3.07
C ARG A 103 2.23 8.45 -1.56
N PRO A 104 2.43 7.30 -0.93
CA PRO A 104 2.45 7.24 0.53
C PRO A 104 3.82 7.67 1.06
N ARG A 105 3.81 8.39 2.17
CA ARG A 105 5.01 8.71 2.95
C ARG A 105 4.75 8.29 4.38
N SER A 106 5.71 7.69 5.02
CA SER A 106 5.57 7.24 6.39
C SER A 106 6.74 7.77 7.22
N PRO A 107 6.49 8.69 8.17
CA PRO A 107 7.57 9.27 8.98
C PRO A 107 8.19 8.27 9.95
N LYS A 108 7.48 7.18 10.22
CA LYS A 108 7.95 6.10 11.08
C LYS A 108 7.38 4.79 10.56
N ARG A 109 7.92 3.68 11.05
CA ARG A 109 7.39 2.37 10.67
C ARG A 109 5.88 2.34 10.91
N SER A 110 5.14 2.00 9.87
CA SER A 110 3.68 1.97 9.90
C SER A 110 3.16 0.74 9.18
N ALA A 111 2.00 0.27 9.60
CA ALA A 111 1.32 -0.85 8.98
C ALA A 111 0.04 -0.37 8.35
N VAL A 112 -0.16 -0.70 7.09
CA VAL A 112 -1.26 -0.21 6.28
C VAL A 112 -1.94 -1.38 5.57
N LEU A 113 -3.26 -1.45 5.70
CA LEU A 113 -4.04 -2.38 4.92
C LEU A 113 -4.44 -1.69 3.63
N MET A 114 -4.31 -2.38 2.51
CA MET A 114 -4.71 -1.86 1.21
C MET A 114 -5.73 -2.81 0.59
N VAL A 115 -6.77 -2.24 0.01
CA VAL A 115 -7.74 -3.00 -0.78
C VAL A 115 -7.72 -2.43 -2.19
N GLU A 116 -7.50 -3.30 -3.14
CA GLU A 116 -7.30 -2.89 -4.52
C GLU A 116 -7.76 -3.98 -5.48
N SER A 117 -7.81 -3.68 -6.76
CA SER A 117 -8.22 -4.66 -7.76
C SER A 117 -7.14 -5.70 -7.98
N LEU A 118 -7.56 -6.91 -8.29
CA LEU A 118 -6.64 -7.97 -8.68
C LEU A 118 -5.84 -7.52 -9.91
N GLY A 119 -4.53 -7.73 -9.87
CA GLY A 119 -3.66 -7.36 -10.97
C GLY A 119 -3.11 -5.94 -10.91
N ILE A 120 -3.41 -5.18 -9.85
CA ILE A 120 -2.83 -3.85 -9.68
C ILE A 120 -1.31 -3.96 -9.49
N VAL A 121 -0.58 -3.01 -10.06
CA VAL A 121 0.87 -2.96 -9.97
C VAL A 121 1.27 -1.97 -8.88
N PRO A 122 1.99 -2.38 -7.82
CA PRO A 122 2.29 -1.49 -6.70
C PRO A 122 2.99 -0.19 -7.07
N THR A 123 3.81 -0.21 -8.11
CA THR A 123 4.54 0.98 -8.58
C THR A 123 3.76 1.80 -9.59
N GLY A 124 2.51 1.42 -9.86
CA GLY A 124 1.66 2.13 -10.80
C GLY A 124 1.75 1.61 -12.22
N ASP A 125 0.89 2.15 -13.07
CA ASP A 125 0.82 1.80 -14.48
C ASP A 125 1.71 2.72 -15.30
N GLY A 126 2.47 2.13 -16.20
CA GLY A 126 3.38 2.86 -17.05
C GLY A 126 4.69 3.18 -16.33
N PRO A 127 5.53 3.99 -16.97
CA PRO A 127 6.84 4.31 -16.39
C PRO A 127 6.69 5.13 -15.12
N MET A 128 7.58 4.89 -14.18
CA MET A 128 7.67 5.72 -12.97
C MET A 128 8.24 7.08 -13.33
N ALA A 129 7.67 8.10 -12.72
CA ALA A 129 8.13 9.46 -12.93
C ALA A 129 9.47 9.73 -12.26
#